data_2e73ddcb9c44033344adeea39286875b
#
_entry.id   2e73ddcb9c44033344adeea39286875b
#
_cell.length_a   1.000
_cell.length_b   1.000
_cell.length_c   1.000
_cell.angle_alpha   90.00
_cell.angle_beta   90.00
_cell.angle_gamma   90.00
#
_symmetry.space_group_name_H-M   'P 1'
#
loop_
_entity.id
_entity.type
_entity.pdbx_description
1 polymer ?
#
loop_
_entity_poly.entity_id
_entity_poly.type
_entity_poly.pdbx_seq_one_letter_code
_entity_poly.pdbx_strand_id
1 'polypeptide(L)'
;MEATAAWIRLMRVQTRVLDAVEQELKKAGFPPLAWYDALLELSRAPSGELRPVELERQMLLPQYSTSRLIERLVDEGLAVRRECKIDKRGLFVEITEAGRELQKKMWNAYSAAIEKYVGSKLSDPDAVKLCGLLDRLGCSCSEAKPAAAARDGVPAR
;
A
#
# COMPACT_ATOMS: atom_id res chain seq x y z
N MET A 1 31.40 7.09 3.01
CA MET A 1 31.10 7.96 1.85
C MET A 1 30.09 7.32 0.89
N GLU A 2 30.32 6.09 0.43
CA GLU A 2 29.37 5.40 -0.48
C GLU A 2 28.01 5.14 0.15
N ALA A 3 27.92 4.76 1.42
CA ALA A 3 26.66 4.55 2.13
C ALA A 3 25.82 5.84 2.20
N THR A 4 26.44 6.97 2.45
CA THR A 4 25.75 8.28 2.45
C THR A 4 25.19 8.62 1.07
N ALA A 5 25.97 8.34 0.00
CA ALA A 5 25.53 8.56 -1.35
C ALA A 5 24.35 7.63 -1.74
N ALA A 6 24.38 6.37 -1.30
CA ALA A 6 23.27 5.42 -1.49
C ALA A 6 22.02 5.90 -0.77
N TRP A 7 22.12 6.31 0.50
CA TRP A 7 21.02 6.88 1.28
C TRP A 7 20.37 8.08 0.59
N ILE A 8 21.17 9.05 0.15
CA ILE A 8 20.64 10.25 -0.53
C ILE A 8 19.90 9.88 -1.82
N ARG A 9 20.42 8.92 -2.60
CA ARG A 9 19.79 8.46 -3.83
C ARG A 9 18.47 7.75 -3.52
N LEU A 10 18.44 6.85 -2.52
CA LEU A 10 17.24 6.14 -2.09
C LEU A 10 16.12 7.12 -1.73
N MET A 11 16.40 8.11 -0.89
CA MET A 11 15.42 9.12 -0.47
C MET A 11 14.90 9.95 -1.65
N ARG A 12 15.80 10.39 -2.54
CA ARG A 12 15.40 11.18 -3.71
C ARG A 12 14.57 10.38 -4.72
N VAL A 13 14.93 9.14 -4.96
CA VAL A 13 14.21 8.27 -5.89
C VAL A 13 12.83 7.94 -5.32
N GLN A 14 12.73 7.57 -4.05
CA GLN A 14 11.46 7.31 -3.39
C GLN A 14 10.49 8.48 -3.56
N THR A 15 10.91 9.70 -3.21
CA THR A 15 10.06 10.90 -3.32
C THR A 15 9.60 11.13 -4.77
N ARG A 16 10.54 11.10 -5.72
CA ARG A 16 10.23 11.35 -7.13
C ARG A 16 9.27 10.31 -7.73
N VAL A 17 9.49 9.04 -7.43
CA VAL A 17 8.64 7.96 -7.96
C VAL A 17 7.26 8.03 -7.33
N LEU A 18 7.18 8.28 -6.03
CA LEU A 18 5.90 8.42 -5.33
C LEU A 18 5.09 9.60 -5.90
N ASP A 19 5.71 10.77 -6.04
CA ASP A 19 5.06 11.95 -6.63
C ASP A 19 4.55 11.68 -8.06
N ALA A 20 5.36 10.98 -8.86
CA ALA A 20 4.98 10.64 -10.23
C ALA A 20 3.79 9.66 -10.28
N VAL A 21 3.77 8.66 -9.41
CA VAL A 21 2.65 7.71 -9.27
C VAL A 21 1.38 8.43 -8.83
N GLU A 22 1.47 9.29 -7.82
CA GLU A 22 0.33 10.10 -7.35
C GLU A 22 -0.25 10.97 -8.46
N GLN A 23 0.60 11.56 -9.29
CA GLN A 23 0.15 12.36 -10.44
C GLN A 23 -0.58 11.51 -11.49
N GLU A 24 -0.10 10.30 -11.79
CA GLU A 24 -0.79 9.41 -12.74
C GLU A 24 -2.16 8.97 -12.21
N LEU A 25 -2.26 8.62 -10.92
CA LEU A 25 -3.54 8.31 -10.30
C LEU A 25 -4.51 9.50 -10.36
N LYS A 26 -4.03 10.70 -10.04
CA LYS A 26 -4.82 11.94 -10.12
C LYS A 26 -5.29 12.23 -11.54
N LYS A 27 -4.45 12.07 -12.56
CA LYS A 27 -4.82 12.23 -13.98
C LYS A 27 -5.88 11.23 -14.41
N ALA A 28 -5.83 10.01 -13.87
CA ALA A 28 -6.82 8.98 -14.11
C ALA A 28 -8.14 9.18 -13.32
N GLY A 29 -8.24 10.26 -12.52
CA GLY A 29 -9.43 10.58 -11.73
C GLY A 29 -9.56 9.77 -10.45
N PHE A 30 -8.48 9.12 -9.99
CA PHE A 30 -8.47 8.34 -8.77
C PHE A 30 -8.10 9.16 -7.52
N PRO A 31 -8.52 8.70 -6.33
CA PRO A 31 -8.06 9.25 -5.06
C PRO A 31 -6.55 8.98 -4.84
N PRO A 32 -5.95 9.61 -3.80
CA PRO A 32 -4.54 9.39 -3.46
C PRO A 32 -4.18 7.91 -3.23
N LEU A 33 -2.92 7.56 -3.48
CA LEU A 33 -2.40 6.19 -3.34
C LEU A 33 -2.65 5.60 -1.93
N ALA A 34 -2.70 6.44 -0.90
CA ALA A 34 -3.02 6.00 0.46
C ALA A 34 -4.38 5.30 0.58
N TRP A 35 -5.36 5.66 -0.27
CA TRP A 35 -6.65 4.96 -0.31
C TRP A 35 -6.50 3.56 -0.85
N TYR A 36 -5.76 3.42 -1.95
CA TYR A 36 -5.43 2.11 -2.51
C TYR A 36 -4.72 1.23 -1.47
N ASP A 37 -3.73 1.78 -0.78
CA ASP A 37 -2.93 1.09 0.22
C ASP A 37 -3.81 0.55 1.37
N ALA A 38 -4.66 1.40 1.94
CA ALA A 38 -5.60 1.00 2.99
C ALA A 38 -6.61 -0.05 2.50
N LEU A 39 -7.21 0.14 1.33
CA LEU A 39 -8.17 -0.80 0.75
C LEU A 39 -7.52 -2.15 0.42
N LEU A 40 -6.27 -2.15 -0.04
CA LEU A 40 -5.50 -3.36 -0.30
C LEU A 40 -5.29 -4.16 0.97
N GLU A 41 -4.83 -3.53 2.05
CA GLU A 41 -4.58 -4.23 3.32
C GLU A 41 -5.88 -4.76 3.94
N LEU A 42 -6.96 -3.99 3.88
CA LEU A 42 -8.29 -4.48 4.29
C LEU A 42 -8.75 -5.67 3.44
N SER A 43 -8.51 -5.64 2.13
CA SER A 43 -8.92 -6.73 1.23
C SER A 43 -8.12 -8.01 1.44
N ARG A 44 -6.88 -7.89 1.91
CA ARG A 44 -5.97 -9.02 2.21
C ARG A 44 -6.23 -9.65 3.57
N ALA A 45 -6.84 -8.91 4.48
CA ALA A 45 -7.20 -9.45 5.78
C ALA A 45 -8.15 -10.64 5.61
N PRO A 46 -7.97 -11.76 6.34
CA PRO A 46 -8.76 -12.99 6.17
C PRO A 46 -10.26 -12.78 6.29
N SER A 47 -10.68 -11.84 7.15
CA SER A 47 -12.10 -11.47 7.37
C SER A 47 -12.52 -10.22 6.56
N GLY A 48 -11.60 -9.58 5.83
CA GLY A 48 -11.84 -8.30 5.17
C GLY A 48 -11.90 -7.12 6.15
N GLU A 49 -11.49 -7.32 7.40
CA GLU A 49 -11.51 -6.30 8.45
C GLU A 49 -10.20 -6.27 9.24
N LEU A 50 -9.84 -5.08 9.70
CA LEU A 50 -8.67 -4.84 10.56
C LEU A 50 -9.02 -3.82 11.64
N ARG A 51 -8.32 -3.87 12.75
CA ARG A 51 -8.30 -2.76 13.71
C ARG A 51 -7.55 -1.56 13.12
N PRO A 52 -7.91 -0.30 13.43
CA PRO A 52 -7.19 0.87 12.92
C PRO A 52 -5.68 0.82 13.14
N VAL A 53 -5.23 0.35 14.29
CA VAL A 53 -3.81 0.18 14.62
C VAL A 53 -3.12 -0.89 13.74
N GLU A 54 -3.84 -1.98 13.42
CA GLU A 54 -3.32 -3.04 12.55
C GLU A 54 -3.22 -2.54 11.11
N LEU A 55 -4.24 -1.83 10.63
CA LEU A 55 -4.22 -1.18 9.33
C LEU A 55 -3.03 -0.22 9.20
N GLU A 56 -2.83 0.65 10.18
CA GLU A 56 -1.70 1.59 10.20
C GLU A 56 -0.34 0.89 10.09
N ARG A 57 -0.16 -0.23 10.79
CA ARG A 57 1.08 -1.01 10.76
C ARG A 57 1.32 -1.74 9.44
N GLN A 58 0.26 -2.12 8.73
CA GLN A 58 0.33 -2.88 7.49
C GLN A 58 0.47 -1.98 6.26
N MET A 59 0.03 -0.73 6.35
CA MET A 59 0.12 0.21 5.24
C MET A 59 1.57 0.45 4.81
N LEU A 60 1.79 0.49 3.50
CA LEU A 60 3.08 0.81 2.90
C LEU A 60 3.47 2.26 3.14
N LEU A 61 2.49 3.15 3.04
CA LEU A 61 2.70 4.59 3.15
C LEU A 61 2.38 5.06 4.57
N PRO A 62 3.34 5.73 5.24
CA PRO A 62 3.07 6.33 6.53
C PRO A 62 1.99 7.42 6.39
N GLN A 63 1.07 7.46 7.34
CA GLN A 63 -0.02 8.43 7.36
C GLN A 63 0.11 9.34 8.57
N TYR A 64 -0.17 10.64 8.37
CA TYR A 64 -0.29 11.59 9.48
C TYR A 64 -1.48 11.27 10.39
N SER A 65 -2.55 10.69 9.83
CA SER A 65 -3.72 10.29 10.58
C SER A 65 -4.47 9.18 9.86
N THR A 66 -4.28 7.96 10.31
CA THR A 66 -5.03 6.79 9.85
C THR A 66 -6.51 6.95 10.16
N SER A 67 -6.87 7.59 11.27
CA SER A 67 -8.27 7.86 11.62
C SER A 67 -8.97 8.72 10.57
N ARG A 68 -8.34 9.79 10.08
CA ARG A 68 -8.91 10.64 9.02
C ARG A 68 -9.02 9.91 7.68
N LEU A 69 -8.06 9.04 7.38
CA LEU A 69 -8.14 8.21 6.18
C LEU A 69 -9.34 7.26 6.27
N ILE A 70 -9.51 6.58 7.41
CA ILE A 70 -10.66 5.70 7.65
C ILE A 70 -11.98 6.46 7.57
N GLU A 71 -12.07 7.67 8.15
CA GLU A 71 -13.26 8.51 8.04
C GLU A 71 -13.64 8.77 6.58
N ARG A 72 -12.67 9.18 5.76
CA ARG A 72 -12.92 9.41 4.33
C ARG A 72 -13.36 8.17 3.59
N LEU A 73 -12.76 7.01 3.86
CA LEU A 73 -13.16 5.75 3.26
C LEU A 73 -14.59 5.35 3.65
N VAL A 74 -14.98 5.62 4.90
CA VAL A 74 -16.34 5.37 5.39
C VAL A 74 -17.35 6.35 4.77
N ASP A 75 -17.02 7.64 4.70
CA ASP A 75 -17.87 8.68 4.11
C ASP A 75 -18.16 8.39 2.63
N GLU A 76 -17.18 7.83 1.91
CA GLU A 76 -17.31 7.42 0.50
C GLU A 76 -17.94 6.02 0.33
N GLY A 77 -18.32 5.36 1.42
CA GLY A 77 -18.94 4.02 1.37
C GLY A 77 -17.98 2.89 0.97
N LEU A 78 -16.67 3.12 1.03
CA LEU A 78 -15.63 2.14 0.65
C LEU A 78 -15.24 1.22 1.80
N ALA A 79 -15.53 1.63 3.02
CA ALA A 79 -15.35 0.85 4.24
C ALA A 79 -16.51 1.13 5.21
N VAL A 80 -16.67 0.27 6.18
CA VAL A 80 -17.62 0.45 7.29
C VAL A 80 -16.94 0.20 8.61
N ARG A 81 -17.40 0.89 9.66
CA ARG A 81 -16.95 0.62 11.03
C ARG A 81 -17.84 -0.45 11.63
N ARG A 82 -17.23 -1.43 12.27
CA ARG A 82 -17.94 -2.48 13.02
C ARG A 82 -17.46 -2.54 14.45
N GLU A 83 -18.40 -2.73 15.37
CA GLU A 83 -18.08 -3.01 16.77
C GLU A 83 -17.68 -4.47 16.94
N CYS A 84 -16.69 -4.73 17.76
CA CYS A 84 -16.31 -6.09 18.12
C CYS A 84 -17.43 -6.72 18.96
N LYS A 85 -17.92 -7.88 18.54
CA LYS A 85 -18.98 -8.61 19.26
C LYS A 85 -18.52 -9.11 20.64
N ILE A 86 -17.21 -9.30 20.82
CA ILE A 86 -16.62 -9.87 22.04
C ILE A 86 -16.14 -8.76 22.99
N ASP A 87 -15.60 -7.67 22.44
CA ASP A 87 -15.14 -6.53 23.20
C ASP A 87 -15.77 -5.25 22.62
N LYS A 88 -16.80 -4.75 23.31
CA LYS A 88 -17.54 -3.54 22.90
C LYS A 88 -16.67 -2.27 22.77
N ARG A 89 -15.39 -2.33 23.19
CA ARG A 89 -14.39 -1.27 23.04
C ARG A 89 -13.53 -1.41 21.78
N GLY A 90 -13.64 -2.54 21.08
CA GLY A 90 -12.89 -2.80 19.85
C GLY A 90 -13.66 -2.32 18.63
N LEU A 91 -13.07 -1.38 17.87
CA LEU A 91 -13.58 -0.95 16.57
C LEU A 91 -12.79 -1.65 15.47
N PHE A 92 -13.49 -2.26 14.53
CA PHE A 92 -12.92 -2.78 13.28
C PHE A 92 -13.33 -1.90 12.10
N VAL A 93 -12.49 -1.90 11.08
CA VAL A 93 -12.77 -1.32 9.77
C VAL A 93 -12.87 -2.47 8.78
N GLU A 94 -14.01 -2.61 8.14
CA GLU A 94 -14.29 -3.65 7.14
C GLU A 94 -14.42 -3.01 5.76
N ILE A 95 -13.79 -3.62 4.75
CA ILE A 95 -13.92 -3.18 3.37
C ILE A 95 -15.30 -3.55 2.79
N THR A 96 -15.90 -2.62 2.04
CA THR A 96 -17.13 -2.89 1.28
C THR A 96 -16.82 -3.47 -0.10
N GLU A 97 -17.85 -3.95 -0.80
CA GLU A 97 -17.67 -4.35 -2.20
C GLU A 97 -17.26 -3.17 -3.09
N ALA A 98 -17.82 -2.00 -2.87
CA ALA A 98 -17.39 -0.76 -3.55
C ALA A 98 -15.90 -0.45 -3.31
N GLY A 99 -15.41 -0.68 -2.08
CA GLY A 99 -14.00 -0.54 -1.75
C GLY A 99 -13.12 -1.53 -2.51
N ARG A 100 -13.55 -2.79 -2.62
CA ARG A 100 -12.83 -3.82 -3.40
C ARG A 100 -12.79 -3.48 -4.89
N GLU A 101 -13.90 -3.00 -5.44
CA GLU A 101 -13.96 -2.58 -6.84
C GLU A 101 -13.05 -1.38 -7.12
N LEU A 102 -13.05 -0.37 -6.25
CA LEU A 102 -12.16 0.78 -6.40
C LEU A 102 -10.70 0.35 -6.34
N GLN A 103 -10.33 -0.49 -5.39
CA GLN A 103 -8.96 -1.02 -5.25
C GLN A 103 -8.51 -1.71 -6.55
N LYS A 104 -9.37 -2.57 -7.16
CA LYS A 104 -9.07 -3.25 -8.41
C LYS A 104 -8.91 -2.26 -9.58
N LYS A 105 -9.78 -1.25 -9.68
CA LYS A 105 -9.69 -0.21 -10.72
C LYS A 105 -8.42 0.62 -10.58
N MET A 106 -8.08 1.02 -9.36
CA MET A 106 -6.85 1.78 -9.08
C MET A 106 -5.59 0.98 -9.41
N TRP A 107 -5.61 -0.35 -9.21
CA TRP A 107 -4.47 -1.21 -9.52
C TRP A 107 -4.02 -1.10 -10.99
N ASN A 108 -4.96 -1.00 -11.93
CA ASN A 108 -4.63 -0.88 -13.34
C ASN A 108 -3.80 0.38 -13.62
N ALA A 109 -4.19 1.52 -13.07
CA ALA A 109 -3.45 2.77 -13.23
C ALA A 109 -2.14 2.76 -12.43
N TYR A 110 -2.17 2.21 -11.22
CA TYR A 110 -1.00 2.12 -10.34
C TYR A 110 0.07 1.20 -10.93
N SER A 111 -0.28 0.00 -11.38
CA SER A 111 0.66 -0.93 -12.00
C SER A 111 1.27 -0.35 -13.29
N ALA A 112 0.48 0.34 -14.11
CA ALA A 112 0.99 1.03 -15.29
C ALA A 112 1.97 2.15 -14.93
N ALA A 113 1.72 2.88 -13.84
CA ALA A 113 2.65 3.89 -13.34
C ALA A 113 3.94 3.26 -12.82
N ILE A 114 3.87 2.15 -12.07
CA ILE A 114 5.06 1.40 -11.64
C ILE A 114 5.89 0.97 -12.86
N GLU A 115 5.25 0.38 -13.87
CA GLU A 115 5.95 -0.03 -15.09
C GLU A 115 6.61 1.16 -15.78
N LYS A 116 5.92 2.28 -15.89
CA LYS A 116 6.43 3.50 -16.53
C LYS A 116 7.64 4.10 -15.81
N TYR A 117 7.61 4.17 -14.48
CA TYR A 117 8.62 4.91 -13.70
C TYR A 117 9.70 4.02 -13.10
N VAL A 118 9.47 2.72 -12.99
CA VAL A 118 10.41 1.74 -12.44
C VAL A 118 10.75 0.67 -13.49
N GLY A 119 9.75 -0.08 -13.98
CA GLY A 119 9.95 -1.21 -14.89
C GLY A 119 10.69 -0.81 -16.17
N SER A 120 10.29 0.31 -16.81
CA SER A 120 10.98 0.82 -18.01
C SER A 120 12.43 1.29 -17.79
N LYS A 121 12.90 1.36 -16.56
CA LYS A 121 14.25 1.83 -16.18
C LYS A 121 15.18 0.74 -15.71
N LEU A 122 14.63 -0.42 -15.36
CA LEU A 122 15.37 -1.56 -14.83
C LEU A 122 15.09 -2.78 -15.68
N SER A 123 16.13 -3.52 -16.04
CA SER A 123 15.92 -4.88 -16.53
C SER A 123 15.44 -5.79 -15.38
N ASP A 124 14.79 -6.92 -15.71
CA ASP A 124 14.36 -7.88 -14.70
C ASP A 124 15.50 -8.33 -13.77
N PRO A 125 16.72 -8.64 -14.28
CA PRO A 125 17.86 -8.95 -13.41
C PRO A 125 18.25 -7.81 -12.48
N ASP A 126 18.18 -6.54 -12.94
CA ASP A 126 18.51 -5.38 -12.11
C ASP A 126 17.43 -5.16 -11.04
N ALA A 127 16.16 -5.34 -11.39
CA ALA A 127 15.06 -5.25 -10.43
C ALA A 127 15.21 -6.30 -9.32
N VAL A 128 15.50 -7.56 -9.67
CA VAL A 128 15.77 -8.64 -8.69
C VAL A 128 16.95 -8.30 -7.80
N LYS A 129 18.05 -7.79 -8.39
CA LYS A 129 19.23 -7.37 -7.63
C LYS A 129 18.92 -6.22 -6.68
N LEU A 130 18.13 -5.23 -7.15
CA LEU A 130 17.71 -4.10 -6.32
C LEU A 130 16.85 -4.57 -5.15
N CYS A 131 15.87 -5.47 -5.37
CA CYS A 131 15.07 -6.06 -4.29
C CYS A 131 15.98 -6.69 -3.22
N GLY A 132 16.91 -7.54 -3.62
CA GLY A 132 17.85 -8.18 -2.68
C GLY A 132 18.74 -7.19 -1.91
N LEU A 133 19.09 -6.03 -2.51
CA LEU A 133 19.84 -4.99 -1.81
C LEU A 133 18.95 -4.23 -0.81
N LEU A 134 17.69 -3.95 -1.18
CA LEU A 134 16.72 -3.29 -0.31
C LEU A 134 16.32 -4.19 0.87
N ASP A 135 16.14 -5.49 0.64
CA ASP A 135 15.86 -6.46 1.70
C ASP A 135 16.95 -6.47 2.77
N ARG A 136 18.21 -6.33 2.38
CA ARG A 136 19.32 -6.21 3.33
C ARG A 136 19.28 -4.97 4.20
N LEU A 137 18.63 -3.90 3.72
CA LEU A 137 18.43 -2.67 4.48
C LEU A 137 17.19 -2.75 5.39
N GLY A 138 16.17 -3.51 4.98
CA GLY A 138 14.92 -3.69 5.72
C GLY A 138 14.93 -4.81 6.76
N CYS A 139 15.86 -5.76 6.67
CA CYS A 139 15.92 -6.96 7.50
C CYS A 139 16.27 -6.76 8.98
N SER A 140 16.25 -5.56 9.51
CA SER A 140 16.28 -5.33 10.97
C SER A 140 14.88 -5.25 11.60
N CYS A 141 13.82 -5.35 10.82
CA CYS A 141 12.44 -5.40 11.29
C CYS A 141 11.87 -6.81 11.08
N SER A 142 11.83 -7.55 12.19
CA SER A 142 11.06 -8.75 12.50
C SER A 142 9.87 -9.01 11.55
N GLU A 143 9.93 -10.16 10.86
CA GLU A 143 8.79 -11.02 10.52
C GLU A 143 7.57 -10.39 9.86
N ALA A 144 7.68 -9.95 8.62
CA ALA A 144 6.56 -10.02 7.70
C ALA A 144 6.56 -11.42 7.06
N LYS A 145 5.76 -12.33 7.62
CA LYS A 145 5.46 -13.63 7.04
C LYS A 145 5.03 -13.43 5.58
N PRO A 146 5.59 -14.12 4.59
CA PRO A 146 5.17 -13.95 3.21
C PRO A 146 3.69 -14.30 3.10
N ALA A 147 2.87 -13.32 2.80
CA ALA A 147 1.49 -13.55 2.47
C ALA A 147 1.44 -14.37 1.19
N ALA A 148 0.69 -15.46 1.21
CA ALA A 148 0.49 -16.34 0.07
C ALA A 148 0.11 -15.52 -1.15
N ALA A 149 0.78 -15.79 -2.26
CA ALA A 149 0.58 -15.11 -3.53
C ALA A 149 -0.92 -14.98 -3.84
N ALA A 150 -1.41 -13.76 -3.91
CA ALA A 150 -2.77 -13.50 -4.31
C ALA A 150 -2.94 -13.91 -5.77
N ARG A 151 -3.89 -14.80 -6.04
CA ARG A 151 -4.19 -15.34 -7.38
C ARG A 151 -4.78 -14.31 -8.35
N ASP A 152 -4.85 -13.03 -8.01
CA ASP A 152 -5.52 -11.98 -8.77
C ASP A 152 -4.59 -10.84 -9.23
N GLY A 153 -3.37 -11.14 -9.61
CA GLY A 153 -2.48 -10.20 -10.31
C GLY A 153 -1.91 -9.05 -9.47
N VAL A 154 -2.20 -9.00 -8.17
CA VAL A 154 -1.59 -8.04 -7.25
C VAL A 154 -0.30 -8.66 -6.68
N PRO A 155 0.90 -8.08 -6.88
CA PRO A 155 2.13 -8.62 -6.36
C PRO A 155 2.10 -8.70 -4.84
N ALA A 156 2.69 -9.78 -4.27
CA ALA A 156 2.97 -9.85 -2.84
C ALA A 156 3.96 -8.74 -2.47
N ARG A 157 3.71 -8.04 -1.39
CA ARG A 157 4.66 -7.09 -0.79
C ARG A 157 5.65 -7.80 0.10
#